data_9310976690ddb58a182af5b143e8ba25
#
_entry.id   9310976690ddb58a182af5b143e8ba25
#
_cell.length_a   1.000
_cell.length_b   1.000
_cell.length_c   1.000
_cell.angle_alpha   90.00
_cell.angle_beta   90.00
_cell.angle_gamma   90.00
#
_symmetry.space_group_name_H-M   'P 1'
#
loop_
_entity.id
_entity.type
_entity.pdbx_description
1 polymer ?
#
loop_
_entity_poly.entity_id
_entity_poly.type
_entity_poly.pdbx_seq_one_letter_code
_entity_poly.pdbx_strand_id
1 'polypeptide(L)'
;DNTCHFGLNNFFADNYVEEGSATGLYFPADVNQMDSVVKRVFHDHGLRFIFSNRSKTPLILDQNGDSFYGKGYEFIPGTDEIIREGDAGWIVSYGDMLHRCLHVVEEYREKGINIGLINKPTLNSVDEDIMTKIGKSPFVLVVESLNSRTGLGVRFGTWLLERGLSPHYDYMGTTRPGNCGQEEQILHQGLGVENLKEKLSNLL
;
A
#
# COMPACT_ATOMS: atom_id res chain seq x y z
N ASP A 1 0.74 2.98 -14.43
CA ASP A 1 -0.15 3.32 -15.52
C ASP A 1 -1.59 3.03 -15.17
N ASN A 2 -2.18 4.03 -14.61
CA ASN A 2 -3.54 3.92 -14.10
C ASN A 2 -4.60 4.21 -15.17
N THR A 3 -4.21 4.48 -16.39
CA THR A 3 -5.14 4.88 -17.44
C THR A 3 -5.86 3.71 -18.08
N CYS A 4 -5.16 2.62 -18.35
CA CYS A 4 -5.69 1.46 -19.06
C CYS A 4 -6.02 0.29 -18.13
N HIS A 5 -5.52 0.31 -16.91
CA HIS A 5 -5.57 -0.83 -15.98
C HIS A 5 -6.31 -0.54 -14.68
N PHE A 6 -7.02 0.56 -14.61
CA PHE A 6 -7.93 0.85 -13.50
C PHE A 6 -9.00 -0.23 -13.41
N GLY A 7 -9.26 -0.66 -12.18
CA GLY A 7 -10.17 -1.76 -11.94
C GLY A 7 -9.55 -3.15 -12.10
N LEU A 8 -8.25 -3.23 -12.44
CA LEU A 8 -7.56 -4.51 -12.44
C LEU A 8 -7.62 -5.17 -11.06
N ASN A 9 -7.93 -6.43 -11.06
CA ASN A 9 -7.82 -7.27 -9.87
C ASN A 9 -6.39 -7.81 -9.78
N ASN A 10 -5.56 -7.20 -8.93
CA ASN A 10 -4.18 -7.63 -8.74
C ASN A 10 -4.04 -8.91 -7.88
N PHE A 11 -5.14 -9.43 -7.34
CA PHE A 11 -5.19 -10.70 -6.63
C PHE A 11 -5.65 -11.87 -7.50
N PHE A 12 -5.84 -11.68 -8.80
CA PHE A 12 -6.32 -12.71 -9.73
C PHE A 12 -5.45 -13.99 -9.74
N ALA A 13 -4.17 -13.85 -9.43
CA ALA A 13 -3.22 -14.94 -9.39
C ALA A 13 -2.98 -15.50 -7.98
N ASP A 14 -3.69 -15.00 -6.98
CA ASP A 14 -3.60 -15.51 -5.62
C ASP A 14 -4.40 -16.81 -5.51
N ASN A 15 -3.72 -17.91 -5.63
CA ASN A 15 -4.28 -19.25 -5.64
C ASN A 15 -3.66 -20.15 -4.54
N TYR A 16 -3.29 -19.55 -3.43
CA TYR A 16 -2.68 -20.25 -2.31
C TYR A 16 -3.72 -21.18 -1.63
N VAL A 17 -3.82 -22.40 -2.16
CA VAL A 17 -4.77 -23.42 -1.67
C VAL A 17 -4.08 -24.58 -0.94
N GLU A 18 -2.76 -24.74 -1.12
CA GLU A 18 -1.98 -25.81 -0.52
C GLU A 18 -0.65 -25.28 0.01
N GLU A 19 -0.13 -25.89 1.06
CA GLU A 19 1.20 -25.59 1.58
C GLU A 19 2.27 -25.84 0.52
N GLY A 20 3.09 -24.84 0.23
CA GLY A 20 4.11 -24.89 -0.83
C GLY A 20 3.63 -24.47 -2.22
N SER A 21 2.34 -24.25 -2.41
CA SER A 21 1.74 -23.67 -3.62
C SER A 21 1.80 -22.14 -3.55
N ALA A 22 2.99 -21.56 -3.71
CA ALA A 22 3.22 -20.15 -3.46
C ALA A 22 3.12 -19.29 -4.74
N THR A 23 2.21 -18.32 -4.75
CA THR A 23 2.22 -17.19 -5.67
C THR A 23 2.59 -15.94 -4.90
N GLY A 24 3.66 -15.26 -5.29
CA GLY A 24 4.05 -13.97 -4.72
C GLY A 24 3.46 -12.81 -5.53
N LEU A 25 2.78 -11.89 -4.88
CA LEU A 25 2.24 -10.67 -5.48
C LEU A 25 2.99 -9.47 -4.90
N TYR A 26 3.83 -8.82 -5.70
CA TYR A 26 4.71 -7.74 -5.27
C TYR A 26 4.39 -6.44 -5.99
N PHE A 27 4.20 -5.36 -5.24
CA PHE A 27 4.01 -4.04 -5.83
C PHE A 27 4.94 -3.01 -5.17
N PRO A 28 6.17 -2.88 -5.68
CA PRO A 28 7.15 -1.92 -5.17
C PRO A 28 6.68 -0.48 -5.27
N ALA A 29 7.09 0.36 -4.32
CA ALA A 29 6.68 1.76 -4.23
C ALA A 29 7.51 2.69 -5.13
N ASP A 30 8.79 2.38 -5.31
CA ASP A 30 9.69 3.17 -6.17
C ASP A 30 10.72 2.30 -6.89
N VAL A 31 11.60 2.93 -7.67
CA VAL A 31 12.60 2.25 -8.49
C VAL A 31 13.65 1.50 -7.65
N ASN A 32 14.02 2.04 -6.48
CA ASN A 32 15.02 1.41 -5.62
C ASN A 32 14.45 0.16 -4.95
N GLN A 33 13.20 0.23 -4.47
CA GLN A 33 12.51 -0.95 -3.97
C GLN A 33 12.29 -1.99 -5.07
N MET A 34 11.92 -1.56 -6.29
CA MET A 34 11.76 -2.47 -7.44
C MET A 34 13.03 -3.26 -7.71
N ASP A 35 14.19 -2.60 -7.75
CA ASP A 35 15.49 -3.26 -7.95
C ASP A 35 15.76 -4.32 -6.87
N SER A 36 15.50 -3.98 -5.60
CA SER A 36 15.70 -4.91 -4.48
C SER A 36 14.70 -6.09 -4.52
N VAL A 37 13.43 -5.83 -4.85
CA VAL A 37 12.40 -6.88 -5.01
C VAL A 37 12.81 -7.85 -6.11
N VAL A 38 13.14 -7.36 -7.31
CA VAL A 38 13.52 -8.21 -8.44
C VAL A 38 14.73 -9.08 -8.09
N LYS A 39 15.77 -8.48 -7.51
CA LYS A 39 16.98 -9.23 -7.10
C LYS A 39 16.66 -10.30 -6.08
N ARG A 40 15.80 -10.01 -5.11
CA ARG A 40 15.49 -10.94 -4.03
C ARG A 40 14.63 -12.12 -4.50
N VAL A 41 13.57 -11.85 -5.29
CA VAL A 41 12.59 -12.90 -5.63
C VAL A 41 12.91 -13.64 -6.93
N PHE A 42 13.92 -13.23 -7.68
CA PHE A 42 14.24 -13.81 -8.99
C PHE A 42 14.53 -15.33 -8.91
N HIS A 43 15.14 -15.76 -7.84
CA HIS A 43 15.53 -17.17 -7.64
C HIS A 43 14.53 -17.95 -6.77
N ASP A 44 13.45 -17.34 -6.29
CA ASP A 44 12.45 -18.04 -5.49
C ASP A 44 11.65 -19.02 -6.36
N HIS A 45 11.17 -20.09 -5.76
CA HIS A 45 10.27 -21.03 -6.43
C HIS A 45 8.83 -20.45 -6.51
N GLY A 46 8.03 -21.00 -7.42
CA GLY A 46 6.63 -20.61 -7.61
C GLY A 46 6.43 -19.48 -8.62
N LEU A 47 5.25 -18.91 -8.62
CA LEU A 47 4.87 -17.78 -9.48
C LEU A 47 5.13 -16.45 -8.77
N ARG A 48 5.67 -15.50 -9.48
CA ARG A 48 5.93 -14.15 -8.99
C ARG A 48 5.33 -13.14 -9.96
N PHE A 49 4.41 -12.33 -9.45
CA PHE A 49 3.84 -11.21 -10.18
C PHE A 49 4.39 -9.93 -9.56
N ILE A 50 5.19 -9.20 -10.33
CA ILE A 50 5.75 -7.91 -9.93
C ILE A 50 5.01 -6.83 -10.70
N PHE A 51 4.22 -6.05 -9.98
CA PHE A 51 3.45 -4.97 -10.56
C PHE A 51 4.30 -3.70 -10.69
N SER A 52 4.08 -2.95 -11.74
CA SER A 52 4.74 -1.67 -11.96
C SER A 52 3.82 -0.69 -12.67
N ASN A 53 4.09 0.58 -12.51
CA ASN A 53 3.41 1.66 -13.21
C ASN A 53 4.19 2.10 -14.45
N ARG A 54 3.49 2.66 -15.44
CA ARG A 54 4.11 3.38 -16.56
C ARG A 54 4.52 4.80 -16.16
N SER A 55 3.86 5.38 -15.19
CA SER A 55 4.16 6.70 -14.68
C SER A 55 5.42 6.68 -13.82
N LYS A 56 6.15 7.78 -13.83
CA LYS A 56 7.26 7.97 -12.88
C LYS A 56 6.68 8.11 -11.46
N THR A 57 7.22 7.34 -10.54
CA THR A 57 6.97 7.48 -9.10
C THR A 57 8.17 8.17 -8.46
N PRO A 58 7.95 9.16 -7.58
CA PRO A 58 9.02 9.74 -6.77
C PRO A 58 9.67 8.69 -5.87
N LEU A 59 10.91 8.92 -5.47
CA LEU A 59 11.55 8.13 -4.41
C LEU A 59 10.79 8.33 -3.09
N ILE A 60 10.67 7.28 -2.33
CA ILE A 60 10.20 7.36 -0.96
C ILE A 60 11.36 7.83 -0.09
N LEU A 61 11.17 8.94 0.61
CA LEU A 61 12.20 9.54 1.45
C LEU A 61 11.95 9.23 2.92
N ASP A 62 13.02 9.03 3.65
CA ASP A 62 13.00 8.94 5.11
C ASP A 62 12.83 10.33 5.77
N GLN A 63 12.91 10.40 7.10
CA GLN A 63 12.76 11.64 7.85
C GLN A 63 13.95 12.62 7.68
N ASN A 64 15.07 12.14 7.18
CA ASN A 64 16.27 12.96 6.92
C ASN A 64 16.31 13.48 5.48
N GLY A 65 15.37 13.04 4.63
CA GLY A 65 15.34 13.36 3.20
C GLY A 65 16.19 12.42 2.34
N ASP A 66 16.73 11.36 2.92
CA ASP A 66 17.43 10.31 2.18
C ASP A 66 16.44 9.27 1.61
N SER A 67 16.86 8.53 0.58
CA SER A 67 16.04 7.47 0.02
C SER A 67 15.82 6.37 1.05
N PHE A 68 14.54 6.09 1.41
CA PHE A 68 14.18 5.03 2.33
C PHE A 68 14.67 3.66 1.84
N TYR A 69 14.55 3.41 0.54
CA TYR A 69 15.03 2.20 -0.14
C TYR A 69 16.44 2.39 -0.72
N GLY A 70 17.28 3.18 -0.03
CA GLY A 70 18.64 3.50 -0.45
C GLY A 70 19.64 2.39 -0.17
N LYS A 71 20.92 2.79 -0.06
CA LYS A 71 22.01 1.87 0.18
C LYS A 71 21.84 1.08 1.47
N GLY A 72 21.89 -0.25 1.37
CA GLY A 72 21.75 -1.16 2.50
C GLY A 72 20.31 -1.65 2.73
N TYR A 73 19.35 -1.17 1.97
CA TYR A 73 18.00 -1.72 1.99
C TYR A 73 17.99 -3.13 1.36
N GLU A 74 17.35 -4.06 2.06
CA GLU A 74 17.11 -5.43 1.59
C GLU A 74 15.62 -5.75 1.68
N PHE A 75 15.03 -6.12 0.57
CA PHE A 75 13.63 -6.54 0.53
C PHE A 75 13.45 -7.92 1.17
N ILE A 76 12.49 -8.03 2.08
CA ILE A 76 12.10 -9.30 2.71
C ILE A 76 10.65 -9.61 2.31
N PRO A 77 10.39 -10.64 1.50
CA PRO A 77 9.03 -11.03 1.12
C PRO A 77 8.15 -11.30 2.35
N GLY A 78 6.94 -10.75 2.32
CA GLY A 78 5.97 -10.91 3.40
C GLY A 78 6.06 -9.90 4.53
N THR A 79 7.12 -9.11 4.60
CA THR A 79 7.30 -8.06 5.61
C THR A 79 6.69 -6.75 5.15
N ASP A 80 5.93 -6.11 6.01
CA ASP A 80 5.40 -4.76 5.84
C ASP A 80 6.39 -3.74 6.43
N GLU A 81 6.47 -2.55 5.85
CA GLU A 81 7.52 -1.58 6.17
C GLU A 81 6.94 -0.30 6.76
N ILE A 82 7.42 0.09 7.93
CA ILE A 82 7.00 1.33 8.58
C ILE A 82 7.76 2.50 7.96
N ILE A 83 7.09 3.27 7.12
CA ILE A 83 7.65 4.48 6.49
C ILE A 83 7.64 5.65 7.48
N ARG A 84 6.55 5.75 8.27
CA ARG A 84 6.41 6.73 9.35
C ARG A 84 5.72 6.08 10.54
N GLU A 85 6.26 6.29 11.72
CA GLU A 85 5.57 5.93 12.97
C GLU A 85 4.45 6.91 13.27
N GLY A 86 3.39 6.44 13.93
CA GLY A 86 2.26 7.26 14.33
C GLY A 86 1.47 6.65 15.47
N ASP A 87 0.70 7.49 16.15
CA ASP A 87 -0.16 7.13 17.29
C ASP A 87 -1.64 7.55 17.09
N ALA A 88 -1.91 8.45 16.15
CA ALA A 88 -3.27 8.88 15.83
C ALA A 88 -4.06 7.84 15.02
N GLY A 89 -3.39 6.91 14.35
CA GLY A 89 -3.94 5.88 13.48
C GLY A 89 -2.96 5.56 12.36
N TRP A 90 -3.34 4.69 11.42
CA TRP A 90 -2.44 4.19 10.39
C TRP A 90 -3.03 4.22 8.99
N ILE A 91 -2.20 4.58 8.02
CA ILE A 91 -2.46 4.35 6.60
C ILE A 91 -1.61 3.15 6.17
N VAL A 92 -2.23 2.20 5.46
CA VAL A 92 -1.55 1.11 4.77
C VAL A 92 -1.69 1.36 3.27
N SER A 93 -0.57 1.39 2.57
CA SER A 93 -0.57 1.63 1.13
C SER A 93 0.54 0.85 0.44
N TYR A 94 0.61 0.90 -0.87
CA TYR A 94 1.64 0.27 -1.69
C TYR A 94 1.76 0.94 -3.06
N GLY A 95 2.81 0.62 -3.78
CA GLY A 95 2.99 1.06 -5.15
C GLY A 95 2.92 2.59 -5.29
N ASP A 96 2.22 3.03 -6.32
CA ASP A 96 2.14 4.46 -6.67
C ASP A 96 1.31 5.32 -5.71
N MET A 97 0.50 4.72 -4.83
CA MET A 97 -0.23 5.49 -3.84
C MET A 97 0.62 5.85 -2.61
N LEU A 98 1.71 5.13 -2.35
CA LEU A 98 2.50 5.34 -1.14
C LEU A 98 3.05 6.76 -1.03
N HIS A 99 3.59 7.33 -2.12
CA HIS A 99 4.14 8.69 -2.08
C HIS A 99 3.07 9.77 -1.83
N ARG A 100 1.82 9.55 -2.31
CA ARG A 100 0.69 10.45 -2.05
C ARG A 100 0.25 10.37 -0.59
N CYS A 101 0.21 9.16 -0.04
CA CYS A 101 -0.07 8.95 1.38
C CYS A 101 1.03 9.58 2.24
N LEU A 102 2.31 9.43 1.87
CA LEU A 102 3.42 10.05 2.58
C LEU A 102 3.29 11.59 2.61
N HIS A 103 2.96 12.21 1.48
CA HIS A 103 2.74 13.65 1.42
C HIS A 103 1.63 14.10 2.40
N VAL A 104 0.51 13.40 2.43
CA VAL A 104 -0.60 13.71 3.35
C VAL A 104 -0.19 13.50 4.81
N VAL A 105 0.52 12.42 5.11
CA VAL A 105 1.02 12.13 6.47
C VAL A 105 1.94 13.23 6.97
N GLU A 106 2.85 13.74 6.11
CA GLU A 106 3.74 14.85 6.48
C GLU A 106 2.96 16.14 6.75
N GLU A 107 1.94 16.47 5.94
CA GLU A 107 1.10 17.64 6.20
C GLU A 107 0.32 17.55 7.53
N TYR A 108 -0.14 16.35 7.93
CA TYR A 108 -0.78 16.15 9.23
C TYR A 108 0.22 16.22 10.38
N ARG A 109 1.43 15.72 10.17
CA ARG A 109 2.53 15.79 11.14
C ARG A 109 2.93 17.24 11.45
N GLU A 110 2.98 18.11 10.43
CA GLU A 110 3.20 19.56 10.60
C GLU A 110 2.13 20.22 11.47
N LYS A 111 0.93 19.65 11.49
CA LYS A 111 -0.19 20.11 12.33
C LYS A 111 -0.23 19.44 13.73
N GLY A 112 0.80 18.63 14.04
CA GLY A 112 0.90 17.90 15.32
C GLY A 112 0.08 16.61 15.40
N ILE A 113 -0.42 16.09 14.29
CA ILE A 113 -1.17 14.83 14.22
C ILE A 113 -0.29 13.76 13.59
N ASN A 114 0.15 12.78 14.40
CA ASN A 114 1.07 11.76 13.97
C ASN A 114 0.32 10.54 13.42
N ILE A 115 0.00 10.55 12.15
CA ILE A 115 -0.53 9.39 11.43
C ILE A 115 0.64 8.50 11.00
N GLY A 116 0.56 7.20 11.28
CA GLY A 116 1.54 6.22 10.81
C GLY A 116 1.32 5.86 9.34
N LEU A 117 2.39 5.48 8.65
CA LEU A 117 2.33 5.02 7.26
C LEU A 117 3.10 3.72 7.09
N ILE A 118 2.39 2.72 6.58
CA ILE A 118 2.91 1.41 6.22
C ILE A 118 2.98 1.26 4.71
N ASN A 119 4.12 0.81 4.20
CA ASN A 119 4.20 0.21 2.87
C ASN A 119 3.99 -1.31 2.98
N LYS A 120 3.09 -1.83 2.16
CA LYS A 120 2.80 -3.27 2.04
C LYS A 120 3.22 -3.78 0.67
N PRO A 121 4.51 -4.07 0.43
CA PRO A 121 5.01 -4.42 -0.89
C PRO A 121 4.65 -5.85 -1.30
N THR A 122 4.37 -6.77 -0.36
CA THR A 122 3.86 -8.12 -0.63
C THR A 122 2.36 -8.14 -0.33
N LEU A 123 1.55 -8.21 -1.39
CA LEU A 123 0.10 -7.95 -1.27
C LEU A 123 -0.69 -9.09 -0.65
N ASN A 124 -0.27 -10.34 -0.85
CA ASN A 124 -1.03 -11.53 -0.49
C ASN A 124 -0.46 -12.30 0.72
N SER A 125 0.30 -11.63 1.55
CA SER A 125 0.78 -12.15 2.84
C SER A 125 0.37 -11.23 3.97
N VAL A 126 0.32 -11.75 5.19
CA VAL A 126 0.08 -10.96 6.40
C VAL A 126 1.38 -10.90 7.19
N ASP A 127 1.81 -9.70 7.53
CA ASP A 127 2.83 -9.46 8.54
C ASP A 127 2.10 -9.39 9.89
N GLU A 128 2.23 -10.43 10.70
CA GLU A 128 1.46 -10.59 11.94
C GLU A 128 1.83 -9.55 13.01
N ASP A 129 3.10 -9.15 13.06
CA ASP A 129 3.59 -8.16 14.03
C ASP A 129 3.01 -6.77 13.70
N ILE A 130 3.10 -6.37 12.44
CA ILE A 130 2.51 -5.13 11.96
C ILE A 130 0.99 -5.16 12.08
N MET A 131 0.35 -6.23 11.65
CA MET A 131 -1.11 -6.39 11.74
C MET A 131 -1.59 -6.23 13.19
N THR A 132 -0.91 -6.88 14.15
CA THR A 132 -1.23 -6.76 15.58
C THR A 132 -1.01 -5.35 16.11
N LYS A 133 0.07 -4.68 15.68
CA LYS A 133 0.39 -3.30 16.08
C LYS A 133 -0.70 -2.34 15.63
N ILE A 134 -0.98 -2.31 14.33
CA ILE A 134 -1.89 -1.31 13.75
C ILE A 134 -3.36 -1.63 14.02
N GLY A 135 -3.71 -2.91 14.16
CA GLY A 135 -5.08 -3.33 14.46
C GLY A 135 -5.59 -2.94 15.85
N LYS A 136 -4.71 -2.47 16.74
CA LYS A 136 -5.04 -1.91 18.07
C LYS A 136 -5.10 -0.38 18.08
N SER A 137 -4.85 0.26 16.95
CA SER A 137 -4.86 1.71 16.83
C SER A 137 -6.30 2.27 16.69
N PRO A 138 -6.48 3.59 16.84
CA PRO A 138 -7.79 4.21 16.66
C PRO A 138 -8.41 3.93 15.29
N PHE A 139 -7.63 4.02 14.21
CA PHE A 139 -8.10 3.69 12.87
C PHE A 139 -7.03 3.03 12.01
N VAL A 140 -7.48 2.31 10.97
CA VAL A 140 -6.66 1.82 9.86
C VAL A 140 -7.36 2.18 8.55
N LEU A 141 -6.67 2.91 7.68
CA LEU A 141 -7.10 3.27 6.33
C LEU A 141 -6.21 2.59 5.29
N VAL A 142 -6.77 1.72 4.47
CA VAL A 142 -6.05 1.15 3.31
C VAL A 142 -6.27 2.02 2.08
N VAL A 143 -5.19 2.38 1.38
CA VAL A 143 -5.24 3.24 0.18
C VAL A 143 -4.52 2.57 -0.98
N GLU A 144 -5.24 2.34 -2.07
CA GLU A 144 -4.72 1.65 -3.24
C GLU A 144 -5.18 2.29 -4.56
N SER A 145 -4.42 2.13 -5.63
CA SER A 145 -4.79 2.60 -6.98
C SER A 145 -5.51 1.52 -7.81
N LEU A 146 -5.79 0.38 -7.24
CA LEU A 146 -6.44 -0.75 -7.90
C LEU A 146 -7.89 -0.93 -7.44
N ASN A 147 -8.55 -1.98 -7.92
CA ASN A 147 -9.98 -2.17 -7.71
C ASN A 147 -10.34 -2.32 -6.23
N SER A 148 -11.14 -1.40 -5.71
CA SER A 148 -11.57 -1.39 -4.30
C SER A 148 -12.40 -2.62 -3.90
N ARG A 149 -13.07 -3.30 -4.84
CA ARG A 149 -13.90 -4.47 -4.53
C ARG A 149 -13.13 -5.78 -4.46
N THR A 150 -11.93 -5.83 -5.05
CA THR A 150 -11.12 -7.04 -5.17
C THR A 150 -9.69 -6.85 -4.69
N GLY A 151 -9.35 -5.64 -4.27
CA GLY A 151 -8.01 -5.24 -3.88
C GLY A 151 -7.68 -5.53 -2.42
N LEU A 152 -6.60 -4.90 -1.98
CA LEU A 152 -6.06 -5.04 -0.63
C LEU A 152 -7.04 -4.58 0.44
N GLY A 153 -7.80 -3.50 0.20
CA GLY A 153 -8.70 -2.94 1.19
C GLY A 153 -9.72 -3.95 1.71
N VAL A 154 -10.37 -4.71 0.83
CA VAL A 154 -11.32 -5.75 1.23
C VAL A 154 -10.63 -6.88 2.01
N ARG A 155 -9.48 -7.34 1.53
CA ARG A 155 -8.73 -8.43 2.16
C ARG A 155 -8.19 -8.03 3.52
N PHE A 156 -7.63 -6.84 3.63
CA PHE A 156 -7.05 -6.35 4.87
C PHE A 156 -8.09 -6.24 6.00
N GLY A 157 -9.29 -5.75 5.68
CA GLY A 157 -10.41 -5.75 6.62
C GLY A 157 -10.77 -7.16 7.09
N THR A 158 -10.80 -8.15 6.19
CA THR A 158 -11.04 -9.54 6.55
C THR A 158 -9.94 -10.09 7.47
N TRP A 159 -8.67 -9.81 7.16
CA TRP A 159 -7.55 -10.24 8.00
C TRP A 159 -7.58 -9.65 9.42
N LEU A 160 -8.01 -8.39 9.56
CA LEU A 160 -8.24 -7.79 10.89
C LEU A 160 -9.32 -8.55 11.65
N LEU A 161 -10.46 -8.82 11.03
CA LEU A 161 -11.59 -9.51 11.66
C LEU A 161 -11.24 -10.96 12.07
N GLU A 162 -10.51 -11.69 11.23
CA GLU A 162 -10.02 -13.04 11.53
C GLU A 162 -9.15 -13.09 12.79
N ARG A 163 -8.49 -11.98 13.12
CA ARG A 163 -7.62 -11.82 14.30
C ARG A 163 -8.32 -11.17 15.49
N GLY A 164 -9.61 -10.91 15.39
CA GLY A 164 -10.38 -10.24 16.44
C GLY A 164 -9.96 -8.77 16.65
N LEU A 165 -9.33 -8.15 15.64
CA LEU A 165 -8.93 -6.75 15.65
C LEU A 165 -10.04 -5.89 15.04
N SER A 166 -10.36 -4.76 15.67
CA SER A 166 -11.49 -3.92 15.29
C SER A 166 -11.19 -2.42 15.39
N PRO A 167 -10.14 -1.91 14.73
CA PRO A 167 -9.93 -0.48 14.60
C PRO A 167 -11.10 0.15 13.81
N HIS A 168 -11.26 1.46 13.85
CA HIS A 168 -12.14 2.12 12.86
C HIS A 168 -11.53 1.90 11.47
N TYR A 169 -12.10 0.97 10.71
CA TYR A 169 -11.53 0.50 9.44
C TYR A 169 -12.22 1.13 8.25
N ASP A 170 -11.42 1.64 7.31
CA ASP A 170 -11.92 2.09 6.02
C ASP A 170 -10.87 1.86 4.91
N TYR A 171 -11.27 1.97 3.65
CA TYR A 171 -10.36 1.82 2.52
C TYR A 171 -10.77 2.67 1.33
N MET A 172 -9.80 3.01 0.50
CA MET A 172 -9.94 3.76 -0.74
C MET A 172 -9.27 3.00 -1.89
N GLY A 173 -9.96 2.95 -3.01
CA GLY A 173 -9.46 2.34 -4.24
C GLY A 173 -10.28 2.81 -5.44
N THR A 174 -9.99 2.27 -6.63
CA THR A 174 -10.73 2.65 -7.82
C THR A 174 -12.13 2.09 -7.80
N THR A 175 -13.11 2.93 -8.10
CA THR A 175 -14.54 2.60 -8.07
C THR A 175 -15.26 2.91 -9.39
N ARG A 176 -14.61 3.65 -10.29
CA ARG A 176 -15.19 4.13 -11.55
C ARG A 176 -14.48 3.49 -12.74
N PRO A 177 -15.13 3.39 -13.90
CA PRO A 177 -14.45 3.03 -15.14
C PRO A 177 -13.27 3.96 -15.39
N GLY A 178 -12.17 3.39 -15.91
CA GLY A 178 -10.98 4.17 -16.27
C GLY A 178 -11.27 5.21 -17.34
N ASN A 179 -10.56 6.33 -17.27
CA ASN A 179 -10.61 7.41 -18.23
C ASN A 179 -9.21 7.63 -18.81
N CYS A 180 -9.03 8.41 -19.86
CA CYS A 180 -7.70 8.72 -20.40
C CYS A 180 -6.96 9.76 -19.56
N GLY A 181 -5.62 9.72 -19.54
CA GLY A 181 -4.78 10.62 -18.76
C GLY A 181 -4.08 9.92 -17.58
N GLN A 182 -3.04 10.52 -17.05
CA GLN A 182 -2.26 9.99 -15.92
C GLN A 182 -2.74 10.59 -14.58
N GLU A 183 -2.42 11.85 -14.35
CA GLU A 183 -2.84 12.55 -13.12
C GLU A 183 -4.36 12.71 -13.05
N GLU A 184 -5.00 12.96 -14.17
CA GLU A 184 -6.46 13.06 -14.26
C GLU A 184 -7.17 11.78 -13.82
N GLN A 185 -6.53 10.61 -13.99
CA GLN A 185 -7.11 9.35 -13.52
C GLN A 185 -7.22 9.32 -12.00
N ILE A 186 -6.19 9.73 -11.30
CA ILE A 186 -6.17 9.77 -9.84
C ILE A 186 -7.30 10.70 -9.33
N LEU A 187 -7.43 11.87 -9.92
CA LEU A 187 -8.50 12.82 -9.57
C LEU A 187 -9.89 12.28 -9.94
N HIS A 188 -10.03 11.70 -11.14
CA HIS A 188 -11.28 11.08 -11.57
C HIS A 188 -11.75 9.98 -10.62
N GLN A 189 -10.84 9.19 -10.07
CA GLN A 189 -11.15 8.13 -9.12
C GLN A 189 -11.38 8.63 -7.68
N GLY A 190 -11.13 9.90 -7.40
CA GLY A 190 -11.20 10.43 -6.03
C GLY A 190 -10.07 9.92 -5.14
N LEU A 191 -8.88 9.74 -5.71
CA LEU A 191 -7.68 9.26 -5.01
C LEU A 191 -6.60 10.35 -4.91
N GLY A 192 -6.96 11.61 -5.17
CA GLY A 192 -6.07 12.75 -5.00
C GLY A 192 -5.81 13.07 -3.52
N VAL A 193 -4.82 13.92 -3.27
CA VAL A 193 -4.41 14.33 -1.92
C VAL A 193 -5.58 14.91 -1.12
N GLU A 194 -6.41 15.77 -1.72
CA GLU A 194 -7.56 16.35 -1.03
C GLU A 194 -8.62 15.32 -0.65
N ASN A 195 -8.85 14.30 -1.50
CA ASN A 195 -9.77 13.22 -1.17
C ASN A 195 -9.24 12.34 -0.01
N LEU A 196 -7.92 12.11 0.05
CA LEU A 196 -7.30 11.42 1.18
C LEU A 196 -7.48 12.22 2.48
N LYS A 197 -7.28 13.55 2.44
CA LYS A 197 -7.48 14.43 3.60
C LYS A 197 -8.94 14.44 4.09
N GLU A 198 -9.89 14.53 3.17
CA GLU A 198 -11.32 14.43 3.49
C GLU A 198 -11.65 13.11 4.17
N LYS A 199 -11.12 12.00 3.63
CA LYS A 199 -11.29 10.67 4.21
C LYS A 199 -10.71 10.56 5.62
N LEU A 200 -9.50 11.07 5.83
CA LEU A 200 -8.84 11.07 7.14
C LEU A 200 -9.56 11.94 8.16
N SER A 201 -10.12 13.08 7.74
CA SER A 201 -10.88 13.96 8.66
C SER A 201 -12.13 13.29 9.25
N ASN A 202 -12.64 12.24 8.62
CA ASN A 202 -13.77 11.46 9.12
C ASN A 202 -13.33 10.31 10.05
N LEU A 203 -12.01 9.99 10.08
CA LEU A 203 -11.45 8.91 10.90
C LEU A 203 -10.77 9.44 12.18
N LEU A 204 -10.30 10.69 12.14
CA LEU A 204 -9.70 11.41 13.27
C LEU A 204 -10.76 11.99 14.20
#